data_b6857bd7a9d3886ea59e27702e80fc6c
#
_entry.id   b6857bd7a9d3886ea59e27702e80fc6c
#
_cell.length_a   1.000
_cell.length_b   1.000
_cell.length_c   1.000
_cell.angle_alpha   90.00
_cell.angle_beta   90.00
_cell.angle_gamma   90.00
#
_symmetry.space_group_name_H-M   'P 1'
#
loop_
_entity.id
_entity.type
_entity.pdbx_description
1 polymer ?
#
loop_
_entity_poly.entity_id
_entity_poly.type
_entity_poly.pdbx_seq_one_letter_code
_entity_poly.pdbx_strand_id
1 'polypeptide(L)'
;PIDGHDIKRLVNVLNKAKKINKPVLIHIMTKKGKGYEPAEIMPSVYHGVGKFDRKVGVVPNYNKETYSDIFGRKMIELAANNKKICAITAAMPSGTGLTKFSRMYPKRFFDVGIAEEYAVTFAAGMAKGGFTPVFAVYSTFLQRSYDQIVHDVCIQNLHVVFAIDR
;
A
#
# COMPACT_ATOMS: atom_id res chain seq x y z
N PRO A 1 -26.26 7.28 -5.25
CA PRO A 1 -24.96 7.17 -5.89
C PRO A 1 -24.95 7.81 -7.28
N ILE A 2 -23.82 8.40 -7.64
CA ILE A 2 -23.61 9.11 -8.89
C ILE A 2 -22.49 8.43 -9.66
N ASP A 3 -22.64 8.29 -10.98
CA ASP A 3 -21.51 7.87 -11.82
C ASP A 3 -20.46 8.98 -11.85
N GLY A 4 -19.28 8.71 -11.27
CA GLY A 4 -18.16 9.65 -11.22
C GLY A 4 -17.45 9.85 -12.57
N HIS A 5 -17.77 9.05 -13.59
CA HIS A 5 -17.28 9.23 -14.96
C HIS A 5 -18.18 10.13 -15.80
N ASP A 6 -19.42 10.42 -15.34
CA ASP A 6 -20.28 11.45 -15.93
C ASP A 6 -19.98 12.82 -15.32
N ILE A 7 -19.02 13.53 -15.93
CA ILE A 7 -18.56 14.84 -15.44
C ILE A 7 -19.69 15.87 -15.42
N LYS A 8 -20.60 15.87 -16.41
CA LYS A 8 -21.71 16.84 -16.47
C LYS A 8 -22.65 16.63 -15.26
N ARG A 9 -23.02 15.39 -14.99
CA ARG A 9 -23.87 15.04 -13.84
C ARG A 9 -23.18 15.35 -12.53
N LEU A 10 -21.89 15.06 -12.42
CA LEU A 10 -21.08 15.35 -11.21
C LEU A 10 -21.05 16.87 -10.92
N VAL A 11 -20.76 17.70 -11.93
CA VAL A 11 -20.77 19.16 -11.80
C VAL A 11 -22.14 19.68 -11.35
N ASN A 12 -23.23 19.16 -11.93
CA ASN A 12 -24.59 19.55 -11.53
C ASN A 12 -24.89 19.21 -10.07
N VAL A 13 -24.48 18.03 -9.59
CA VAL A 13 -24.69 17.62 -8.20
C VAL A 13 -23.85 18.46 -7.25
N LEU A 14 -22.58 18.71 -7.58
CA LEU A 14 -21.71 19.58 -6.78
C LEU A 14 -22.29 21.01 -6.68
N ASN A 15 -22.81 21.56 -7.78
CA ASN A 15 -23.46 22.88 -7.79
C ASN A 15 -24.75 22.92 -6.95
N LYS A 16 -25.49 21.81 -6.81
CA LYS A 16 -26.62 21.71 -5.90
C LYS A 16 -26.16 21.59 -4.45
N ALA A 17 -25.17 20.71 -4.19
CA ALA A 17 -24.64 20.46 -2.86
C ALA A 17 -24.06 21.71 -2.20
N LYS A 18 -23.30 22.54 -2.94
CA LYS A 18 -22.72 23.79 -2.40
C LYS A 18 -23.77 24.85 -1.97
N LYS A 19 -25.04 24.70 -2.37
CA LYS A 19 -26.13 25.58 -1.93
C LYS A 19 -26.76 25.15 -0.62
N ILE A 20 -26.40 23.96 -0.13
CA ILE A 20 -26.94 23.40 1.11
C ILE A 20 -26.03 23.84 2.25
N ASN A 21 -26.57 24.64 3.18
CA ASN A 21 -25.81 25.12 4.34
C ASN A 21 -25.83 24.10 5.50
N LYS A 22 -25.42 22.86 5.19
CA LYS A 22 -25.29 21.72 6.11
C LYS A 22 -24.22 20.77 5.62
N PRO A 23 -23.66 19.89 6.45
CA PRO A 23 -22.81 18.79 5.98
C PRO A 23 -23.55 17.95 4.94
N VAL A 24 -22.88 17.65 3.82
CA VAL A 24 -23.48 16.89 2.71
C VAL A 24 -22.55 15.75 2.35
N LEU A 25 -23.10 14.53 2.30
CA LEU A 25 -22.42 13.35 1.77
C LEU A 25 -22.80 13.16 0.29
N ILE A 26 -21.81 13.16 -0.59
CA ILE A 26 -21.97 12.86 -2.02
C ILE A 26 -21.36 11.50 -2.31
N HIS A 27 -22.21 10.50 -2.58
CA HIS A 27 -21.76 9.15 -2.93
C HIS A 27 -21.47 9.06 -4.43
N ILE A 28 -20.19 8.99 -4.78
CA ILE A 28 -19.68 8.89 -6.16
C ILE A 28 -19.14 7.49 -6.37
N MET A 29 -19.55 6.85 -7.46
CA MET A 29 -19.06 5.53 -7.88
C MET A 29 -18.17 5.67 -9.10
N THR A 30 -16.96 5.10 -9.02
CA THR A 30 -16.00 5.07 -10.13
C THR A 30 -15.49 3.65 -10.36
N LYS A 31 -15.04 3.38 -11.57
CA LYS A 31 -14.31 2.16 -11.93
C LYS A 31 -12.88 2.53 -12.31
N LYS A 32 -11.90 2.02 -11.58
CA LYS A 32 -10.47 2.27 -11.85
C LYS A 32 -10.11 1.73 -13.24
N GLY A 33 -9.43 2.54 -14.05
CA GLY A 33 -9.08 2.18 -15.43
C GLY A 33 -10.19 2.38 -16.45
N LYS A 34 -11.33 2.99 -16.09
CA LYS A 34 -12.49 3.20 -16.95
C LYS A 34 -12.13 3.76 -18.33
N GLY A 35 -12.60 3.08 -19.38
CA GLY A 35 -12.37 3.44 -20.78
C GLY A 35 -11.18 2.73 -21.43
N TYR A 36 -10.45 1.90 -20.68
CA TYR A 36 -9.40 1.02 -21.20
C TYR A 36 -9.54 -0.37 -20.58
N GLU A 37 -10.12 -1.30 -21.32
CA GLU A 37 -10.50 -2.63 -20.84
C GLU A 37 -9.38 -3.38 -20.07
N PRO A 38 -8.12 -3.43 -20.57
CA PRO A 38 -7.03 -4.07 -19.82
C PRO A 38 -6.81 -3.47 -18.43
N ALA A 39 -6.97 -2.14 -18.27
CA ALA A 39 -6.84 -1.47 -16.99
C ALA A 39 -8.07 -1.69 -16.10
N GLU A 40 -9.25 -1.86 -16.67
CA GLU A 40 -10.47 -2.20 -15.93
C GLU A 40 -10.39 -3.62 -15.33
N ILE A 41 -9.76 -4.56 -16.06
CA ILE A 41 -9.59 -5.95 -15.63
C ILE A 41 -8.43 -6.07 -14.62
N MET A 42 -7.31 -5.36 -14.87
CA MET A 42 -6.09 -5.45 -14.03
C MET A 42 -5.65 -4.07 -13.49
N PRO A 43 -6.48 -3.39 -12.68
CA PRO A 43 -6.23 -2.01 -12.28
C PRO A 43 -4.93 -1.82 -11.50
N SER A 44 -4.46 -2.83 -10.80
CA SER A 44 -3.19 -2.77 -10.06
C SER A 44 -1.97 -2.71 -10.97
N VAL A 45 -2.00 -3.42 -12.11
CA VAL A 45 -0.92 -3.43 -13.11
C VAL A 45 -0.79 -2.06 -13.77
N TYR A 46 -1.92 -1.39 -14.00
CA TYR A 46 -1.97 -0.08 -14.65
C TYR A 46 -1.96 1.11 -13.69
N HIS A 47 -1.75 0.88 -12.39
CA HIS A 47 -1.77 1.96 -11.40
C HIS A 47 -0.57 2.89 -11.48
N GLY A 48 0.59 2.38 -11.83
CA GLY A 48 1.83 3.17 -11.91
C GLY A 48 2.72 2.58 -12.99
N VAL A 49 2.33 2.78 -14.26
CA VAL A 49 3.03 2.21 -15.41
C VAL A 49 3.93 3.24 -16.08
N GLY A 50 5.06 2.77 -16.62
CA GLY A 50 5.86 3.50 -17.57
C GLY A 50 5.23 3.54 -18.97
N LYS A 51 6.02 3.88 -19.98
CA LYS A 51 5.59 3.84 -21.39
C LYS A 51 5.26 2.41 -21.83
N PHE A 52 4.09 2.20 -22.43
CA PHE A 52 3.66 0.90 -22.97
C PHE A 52 2.86 1.10 -24.28
N ASP A 53 2.75 0.05 -25.09
CA ASP A 53 1.92 0.03 -26.29
C ASP A 53 0.46 -0.21 -25.90
N ARG A 54 -0.43 0.71 -26.30
CA ARG A 54 -1.86 0.63 -25.96
C ARG A 54 -2.56 -0.61 -26.54
N LYS A 55 -2.07 -1.13 -27.69
CA LYS A 55 -2.67 -2.33 -28.32
C LYS A 55 -2.24 -3.62 -27.64
N VAL A 56 -0.99 -3.65 -27.14
CA VAL A 56 -0.38 -4.83 -26.49
C VAL A 56 -0.64 -4.83 -24.99
N GLY A 57 -0.77 -3.64 -24.39
CA GLY A 57 -0.86 -3.48 -22.95
C GLY A 57 0.52 -3.47 -22.27
N VAL A 58 0.50 -3.57 -20.94
CA VAL A 58 1.73 -3.67 -20.15
C VAL A 58 2.29 -5.07 -20.24
N VAL A 59 3.49 -5.20 -20.84
CA VAL A 59 4.25 -6.46 -20.86
C VAL A 59 5.19 -6.46 -19.66
N PRO A 60 5.05 -7.42 -18.72
CA PRO A 60 5.98 -7.53 -17.60
C PRO A 60 7.41 -7.79 -18.10
N ASN A 61 8.35 -6.97 -17.65
CA ASN A 61 9.76 -7.18 -17.96
C ASN A 61 10.38 -8.08 -16.88
N TYR A 62 10.41 -9.38 -17.13
CA TYR A 62 10.99 -10.39 -16.23
C TYR A 62 12.53 -10.43 -16.23
N ASN A 63 13.16 -9.68 -17.11
CA ASN A 63 14.63 -9.74 -17.30
C ASN A 63 15.42 -8.82 -16.37
N LYS A 64 14.75 -8.04 -15.52
CA LYS A 64 15.43 -7.11 -14.61
C LYS A 64 14.90 -7.29 -13.19
N GLU A 65 15.70 -7.97 -12.36
CA GLU A 65 15.43 -8.09 -10.93
C GLU A 65 15.62 -6.72 -10.26
N THR A 66 14.65 -6.32 -9.44
CA THR A 66 14.69 -5.06 -8.67
C THR A 66 15.17 -5.30 -7.24
N TYR A 67 15.56 -4.25 -6.53
CA TYR A 67 15.87 -4.34 -5.09
C TYR A 67 14.68 -4.85 -4.29
N SER A 68 13.45 -4.44 -4.63
CA SER A 68 12.23 -4.94 -3.97
C SER A 68 12.03 -6.45 -4.19
N ASP A 69 12.41 -7.00 -5.36
CA ASP A 69 12.34 -8.45 -5.60
C ASP A 69 13.34 -9.21 -4.72
N ILE A 70 14.57 -8.69 -4.62
CA ILE A 70 15.63 -9.25 -3.77
C ILE A 70 15.20 -9.20 -2.30
N PHE A 71 14.68 -8.05 -1.85
CA PHE A 71 14.16 -7.86 -0.50
C PHE A 71 13.05 -8.87 -0.19
N GLY A 72 12.04 -8.97 -1.06
CA GLY A 72 10.92 -9.90 -0.86
C GLY A 72 11.36 -11.37 -0.78
N ARG A 73 12.31 -11.78 -1.62
CA ARG A 73 12.92 -13.11 -1.57
C ARG A 73 13.66 -13.34 -0.26
N LYS A 74 14.47 -12.36 0.18
CA LYS A 74 15.21 -12.46 1.44
C LYS A 74 14.30 -12.51 2.66
N MET A 75 13.21 -11.75 2.65
CA MET A 75 12.18 -11.80 3.69
C MET A 75 11.56 -13.21 3.83
N ILE A 76 11.30 -13.89 2.72
CA ILE A 76 10.78 -15.27 2.71
C ILE A 76 11.81 -16.23 3.34
N GLU A 77 13.07 -16.14 2.92
CA GLU A 77 14.17 -16.96 3.45
C GLU A 77 14.33 -16.79 4.97
N LEU A 78 14.38 -15.54 5.43
CA LEU A 78 14.52 -15.22 6.86
C LEU A 78 13.32 -15.72 7.67
N ALA A 79 12.10 -15.55 7.15
CA ALA A 79 10.88 -15.99 7.81
C ALA A 79 10.73 -17.54 7.86
N ALA A 80 11.36 -18.26 6.93
CA ALA A 80 11.41 -19.73 6.99
C ALA A 80 12.20 -20.20 8.22
N ASN A 81 13.29 -19.50 8.55
CA ASN A 81 14.19 -19.84 9.64
C ASN A 81 13.82 -19.18 10.98
N ASN A 82 13.02 -18.13 10.96
CA ASN A 82 12.57 -17.44 12.18
C ASN A 82 11.08 -17.13 12.13
N LYS A 83 10.32 -17.84 12.97
CA LYS A 83 8.85 -17.71 13.07
C LYS A 83 8.39 -16.36 13.65
N LYS A 84 9.29 -15.60 14.28
CA LYS A 84 8.99 -14.28 14.86
C LYS A 84 8.98 -13.15 13.83
N ILE A 85 9.57 -13.36 12.65
CA ILE A 85 9.57 -12.36 11.59
C ILE A 85 8.18 -12.19 11.00
N CYS A 86 7.70 -10.95 11.01
CA CYS A 86 6.44 -10.51 10.43
C CYS A 86 6.71 -9.36 9.45
N ALA A 87 5.92 -9.31 8.39
CA ALA A 87 5.99 -8.24 7.41
C ALA A 87 4.74 -7.35 7.51
N ILE A 88 4.95 -6.05 7.52
CA ILE A 88 3.90 -5.02 7.56
C ILE A 88 4.09 -4.12 6.34
N THR A 89 3.00 -3.69 5.73
CA THR A 89 3.01 -2.66 4.68
C THR A 89 1.73 -1.82 4.76
N ALA A 90 1.74 -0.66 4.11
CA ALA A 90 0.60 0.25 4.05
C ALA A 90 0.11 0.38 2.61
N ALA A 91 -0.72 -0.56 2.15
CA ALA A 91 -1.29 -0.66 0.80
C ALA A 91 -0.24 -0.81 -0.33
N MET A 92 0.97 -1.30 -0.03
CA MET A 92 2.07 -1.40 -0.99
C MET A 92 2.69 -2.80 -1.11
N PRO A 93 1.92 -3.91 -1.07
CA PRO A 93 2.51 -5.25 -1.05
C PRO A 93 3.31 -5.58 -2.31
N SER A 94 2.85 -5.13 -3.48
CA SER A 94 3.58 -5.33 -4.74
C SER A 94 4.78 -4.40 -4.88
N GLY A 95 4.61 -3.13 -4.53
CA GLY A 95 5.64 -2.12 -4.66
C GLY A 95 6.84 -2.37 -3.73
N THR A 96 6.62 -2.99 -2.58
CA THR A 96 7.67 -3.37 -1.61
C THR A 96 8.18 -4.82 -1.78
N GLY A 97 7.71 -5.55 -2.82
CA GLY A 97 8.14 -6.92 -3.08
C GLY A 97 7.53 -7.99 -2.16
N LEU A 98 6.55 -7.63 -1.32
CA LEU A 98 5.99 -8.53 -0.30
C LEU A 98 4.84 -9.43 -0.78
N THR A 99 4.43 -9.36 -2.06
CA THR A 99 3.31 -10.16 -2.59
C THR A 99 3.51 -11.67 -2.43
N LYS A 100 4.73 -12.18 -2.64
CA LYS A 100 5.01 -13.61 -2.43
C LYS A 100 5.01 -13.96 -0.95
N PHE A 101 5.57 -13.10 -0.10
CA PHE A 101 5.56 -13.27 1.35
C PHE A 101 4.13 -13.39 1.90
N SER A 102 3.22 -12.52 1.45
CA SER A 102 1.83 -12.54 1.91
C SER A 102 1.09 -13.86 1.60
N ARG A 103 1.42 -14.49 0.48
CA ARG A 103 0.85 -15.79 0.09
C ARG A 103 1.44 -16.96 0.88
N MET A 104 2.75 -16.92 1.16
CA MET A 104 3.46 -17.99 1.88
C MET A 104 3.23 -17.92 3.38
N TYR A 105 3.13 -16.72 3.94
CA TYR A 105 3.01 -16.50 5.38
C TYR A 105 1.83 -15.57 5.74
N PRO A 106 0.58 -15.91 5.36
CA PRO A 106 -0.58 -15.01 5.49
C PRO A 106 -0.86 -14.60 6.94
N LYS A 107 -0.50 -15.43 7.94
CA LYS A 107 -0.65 -15.12 9.38
C LYS A 107 0.45 -14.23 9.94
N ARG A 108 1.47 -13.91 9.14
CA ARG A 108 2.61 -13.07 9.50
C ARG A 108 2.80 -11.90 8.54
N PHE A 109 1.78 -11.66 7.72
CA PHE A 109 1.72 -10.53 6.80
C PHE A 109 0.53 -9.64 7.15
N PHE A 110 0.77 -8.34 7.25
CA PHE A 110 -0.22 -7.35 7.62
C PHE A 110 -0.18 -6.16 6.65
N ASP A 111 -1.22 -6.00 5.88
CA ASP A 111 -1.46 -4.79 5.09
C ASP A 111 -2.48 -3.93 5.84
N VAL A 112 -2.03 -2.81 6.37
CA VAL A 112 -2.86 -1.92 7.20
C VAL A 112 -3.67 -0.92 6.37
N GLY A 113 -3.61 -1.00 5.03
CA GLY A 113 -4.17 0.03 4.17
C GLY A 113 -3.30 1.29 4.18
N ILE A 114 -3.87 2.43 3.74
CA ILE A 114 -3.15 3.71 3.73
C ILE A 114 -3.20 4.32 5.15
N ALA A 115 -2.42 3.74 6.06
CA ALA A 115 -2.39 4.11 7.49
C ALA A 115 -0.99 3.86 8.08
N GLU A 116 -0.01 4.64 7.62
CA GLU A 116 1.40 4.49 7.97
C GLU A 116 1.65 4.71 9.47
N GLU A 117 0.94 5.66 10.08
CA GLU A 117 1.00 5.94 11.53
C GLU A 117 0.59 4.70 12.33
N TYR A 118 -0.52 4.08 11.93
CA TYR A 118 -0.98 2.84 12.55
C TYR A 118 0.03 1.70 12.35
N ALA A 119 0.64 1.59 11.15
CA ALA A 119 1.64 0.57 10.85
C ALA A 119 2.82 0.62 11.83
N VAL A 120 3.31 1.81 12.16
CA VAL A 120 4.44 2.00 13.09
C VAL A 120 4.05 1.63 14.52
N THR A 121 2.91 2.14 15.01
CA THR A 121 2.39 1.80 16.35
C THR A 121 2.11 0.30 16.48
N PHE A 122 1.54 -0.30 15.43
CA PHE A 122 1.30 -1.75 15.38
C PHE A 122 2.61 -2.55 15.40
N ALA A 123 3.63 -2.12 14.63
CA ALA A 123 4.96 -2.74 14.65
C ALA A 123 5.60 -2.63 16.04
N ALA A 124 5.49 -1.48 16.71
CA ALA A 124 5.97 -1.30 18.08
C ALA A 124 5.31 -2.29 19.05
N GLY A 125 3.97 -2.44 18.96
CA GLY A 125 3.24 -3.42 19.76
C GLY A 125 3.69 -4.86 19.51
N MET A 126 3.93 -5.23 18.24
CA MET A 126 4.47 -6.55 17.88
C MET A 126 5.88 -6.77 18.44
N ALA A 127 6.77 -5.76 18.35
CA ALA A 127 8.11 -5.84 18.92
C ALA A 127 8.06 -6.01 20.44
N LYS A 128 7.17 -5.29 21.12
CA LYS A 128 6.90 -5.46 22.56
C LYS A 128 6.41 -6.87 22.90
N GLY A 129 5.62 -7.48 22.00
CA GLY A 129 5.17 -8.86 22.10
C GLY A 129 6.22 -9.92 21.75
N GLY A 130 7.46 -9.54 21.46
CA GLY A 130 8.59 -10.42 21.18
C GLY A 130 8.67 -10.94 19.74
N PHE A 131 7.98 -10.28 18.81
CA PHE A 131 8.13 -10.47 17.37
C PHE A 131 9.24 -9.61 16.80
N THR A 132 9.63 -9.90 15.55
CA THR A 132 10.57 -9.09 14.77
C THR A 132 9.81 -8.51 13.57
N PRO A 133 9.10 -7.38 13.76
CA PRO A 133 8.34 -6.75 12.69
C PRO A 133 9.27 -6.02 11.71
N VAL A 134 8.98 -6.19 10.42
CA VAL A 134 9.61 -5.46 9.32
C VAL A 134 8.53 -4.65 8.63
N PHE A 135 8.56 -3.33 8.77
CA PHE A 135 7.65 -2.43 8.08
C PHE A 135 8.28 -1.95 6.77
N ALA A 136 7.73 -2.42 5.64
CA ALA A 136 8.17 -2.04 4.31
C ALA A 136 7.29 -0.93 3.74
N VAL A 137 7.90 0.20 3.41
CA VAL A 137 7.21 1.44 3.09
C VAL A 137 8.06 2.33 2.17
N TYR A 138 7.42 3.17 1.34
CA TYR A 138 8.13 4.22 0.60
C TYR A 138 8.51 5.38 1.52
N SER A 139 9.70 5.95 1.33
CA SER A 139 10.20 7.05 2.15
C SER A 139 9.24 8.24 2.22
N THR A 140 8.63 8.59 1.09
CA THR A 140 7.68 9.71 1.02
C THR A 140 6.43 9.47 1.88
N PHE A 141 6.02 8.22 2.10
CA PHE A 141 4.84 7.92 2.93
C PHE A 141 5.21 7.74 4.39
N LEU A 142 6.44 7.29 4.68
CA LEU A 142 6.93 7.13 6.06
C LEU A 142 6.96 8.46 6.83
N GLN A 143 7.06 9.60 6.14
CA GLN A 143 7.01 10.92 6.78
C GLN A 143 5.75 11.15 7.63
N ARG A 144 4.63 10.48 7.32
CA ARG A 144 3.40 10.57 8.12
C ARG A 144 3.54 9.99 9.52
N SER A 145 4.50 9.12 9.72
CA SER A 145 4.68 8.35 10.96
C SER A 145 5.85 8.86 11.81
N TYR A 146 6.31 10.08 11.58
CA TYR A 146 7.46 10.62 12.29
C TYR A 146 7.29 10.56 13.81
N ASP A 147 6.17 11.03 14.32
CA ASP A 147 5.87 11.04 15.74
C ASP A 147 5.81 9.63 16.33
N GLN A 148 5.18 8.68 15.61
CA GLN A 148 5.07 7.29 16.05
C GLN A 148 6.43 6.60 16.07
N ILE A 149 7.33 6.91 15.12
CA ILE A 149 8.70 6.38 15.14
C ILE A 149 9.41 6.85 16.39
N VAL A 150 9.35 8.15 16.69
CA VAL A 150 10.00 8.72 17.88
C VAL A 150 9.39 8.18 19.16
N HIS A 151 8.07 8.31 19.32
CA HIS A 151 7.37 8.02 20.57
C HIS A 151 7.19 6.52 20.81
N ASP A 152 6.70 5.78 19.80
CA ASP A 152 6.30 4.39 20.03
C ASP A 152 7.45 3.40 19.86
N VAL A 153 8.48 3.75 19.05
CA VAL A 153 9.61 2.86 18.78
C VAL A 153 10.87 3.32 19.51
N CYS A 154 11.34 4.57 19.23
CA CYS A 154 12.65 5.01 19.71
C CYS A 154 12.70 5.24 21.21
N ILE A 155 11.76 6.01 21.78
CA ILE A 155 11.70 6.26 23.24
C ILE A 155 11.53 4.97 24.02
N GLN A 156 10.80 4.00 23.46
CA GLN A 156 10.56 2.69 24.07
C GLN A 156 11.69 1.68 23.82
N ASN A 157 12.69 2.05 23.03
CA ASN A 157 13.82 1.21 22.64
C ASN A 157 13.40 -0.15 22.08
N LEU A 158 12.40 -0.14 21.16
CA LEU A 158 11.84 -1.35 20.57
C LEU A 158 12.54 -1.71 19.27
N HIS A 159 12.72 -3.02 19.02
CA HIS A 159 13.35 -3.53 17.81
C HIS A 159 12.33 -3.63 16.67
N VAL A 160 12.19 -2.57 15.90
CA VAL A 160 11.41 -2.52 14.65
C VAL A 160 12.35 -2.29 13.47
N VAL A 161 12.20 -3.06 12.40
CA VAL A 161 12.96 -2.87 11.17
C VAL A 161 12.12 -2.07 10.18
N PHE A 162 12.65 -0.94 9.72
CA PHE A 162 12.06 -0.12 8.66
C PHE A 162 12.77 -0.41 7.34
N ALA A 163 12.10 -1.06 6.40
CA ALA A 163 12.58 -1.30 5.06
C ALA A 163 12.05 -0.20 4.14
N ILE A 164 12.87 0.83 3.96
CA ILE A 164 12.49 2.05 3.26
C ILE A 164 12.91 1.93 1.80
N ASP A 165 11.95 2.00 0.88
CA ASP A 165 12.14 1.96 -0.57
C ASP A 165 11.85 3.33 -1.18
N ARG A 166 12.73 3.78 -2.13
CA ARG A 166 12.67 5.05 -2.91
C ARG A 166 12.68 6.32 -2.08
#